data_089ed4182857a6dad70e98ad25296f94
#
_entry.id   089ed4182857a6dad70e98ad25296f94
#
_cell.length_a   1.000
_cell.length_b   1.000
_cell.length_c   1.000
_cell.angle_alpha   90.00
_cell.angle_beta   90.00
_cell.angle_gamma   90.00
#
_symmetry.space_group_name_H-M   'P 1'
#
loop_
_entity.id
_entity.type
_entity.pdbx_description
1 polymer ?
#
loop_
_entity_poly.entity_id
_entity_poly.type
_entity_poly.pdbx_seq_one_letter_code
_entity_poly.pdbx_strand_id
1 'polypeptide(L)'
;MSCQSHNATAPSPAIAPGCGDLDTSAIAAAIGSRGIDSRISTLIPGFDAPFFQAGLAGYSDAAMRLVARRHGCPMCVTEALLDRTLLAGGRGFDKADLGDLHDNVPGGPDDHPLCVQIMGSEPREMAAAAVKLIEQRQRSDREYRLLALTNDEPSSRPIQHLRDPGGRQVGPWPPSDGFSDEERRFAAAMEMTARRPGGTAGFQCIDVNLACPVKKIEKKARGGHWLAEPRGAIAILEAVREAVPKEIPCTVKLRRSFDDTPEMAENFERIFASLSSIGYAWATVHARTVQQKYIGPSRWDFLRDLVRRYPNNIIFGSGDVWSVHEIFRMIHYTGVHAVSVARGCIGNPWIFRQAREMMAGRLPSSPTIAEQRAAMLMHFDISLAVTRRFRHGEEATSRMMRKFGIKFAQHHPKGDEIRKRMIDVSSAEAWRGILDEYYGA
;
A
#
# COMPACT_ATOMS: atom_id res chain seq x y z
N MET A 1 9.32 11.80 20.22
CA MET A 1 8.57 13.04 19.92
C MET A 1 7.26 12.61 19.26
N SER A 2 6.17 12.82 19.94
CA SER A 2 4.83 12.34 19.64
C SER A 2 4.36 12.84 18.29
N CYS A 3 3.92 11.91 17.46
CA CYS A 3 3.06 12.22 16.32
C CYS A 3 1.74 12.77 16.91
N GLN A 4 1.56 14.08 16.84
CA GLN A 4 0.30 14.69 17.23
C GLN A 4 -0.78 14.08 16.34
N SER A 5 -1.59 13.21 16.94
CA SER A 5 -2.85 12.76 16.39
C SER A 5 -3.72 14.00 16.16
N HIS A 6 -3.78 14.45 14.92
CA HIS A 6 -4.83 15.38 14.53
C HIS A 6 -6.14 14.60 14.62
N ASN A 7 -6.82 14.75 15.76
CA ASN A 7 -8.22 14.42 15.97
C ASN A 7 -9.07 15.40 15.14
N ALA A 8 -9.03 15.21 13.83
CA ALA A 8 -10.09 15.74 12.98
C ALA A 8 -11.12 14.60 12.87
N THR A 9 -12.25 14.75 13.55
CA THR A 9 -13.52 14.21 13.02
C THR A 9 -13.46 14.46 11.53
N ALA A 10 -13.62 13.39 10.72
CA ALA A 10 -13.58 13.52 9.27
C ALA A 10 -14.50 14.69 8.90
N PRO A 11 -14.00 15.80 8.32
CA PRO A 11 -14.89 16.82 7.82
C PRO A 11 -15.80 16.10 6.82
N SER A 12 -17.11 16.33 6.90
CA SER A 12 -18.02 15.95 5.81
C SER A 12 -17.31 16.31 4.51
N PRO A 13 -17.09 15.38 3.59
CA PRO A 13 -16.40 15.70 2.36
C PRO A 13 -17.13 16.88 1.74
N ALA A 14 -16.40 17.93 1.40
CA ALA A 14 -16.94 18.94 0.52
C ALA A 14 -17.26 18.21 -0.77
N ILE A 15 -18.55 17.86 -0.95
CA ILE A 15 -19.06 17.15 -2.12
C ILE A 15 -18.65 18.01 -3.31
N ALA A 16 -17.92 17.41 -4.26
CA ALA A 16 -17.56 18.11 -5.48
C ALA A 16 -18.84 18.70 -6.09
N PRO A 17 -18.87 19.98 -6.52
CA PRO A 17 -20.07 20.59 -7.07
C PRO A 17 -20.65 19.70 -8.17
N GLY A 18 -21.92 19.31 -8.05
CA GLY A 18 -22.61 18.42 -8.99
C GLY A 18 -22.72 16.95 -8.58
N CYS A 19 -22.21 16.52 -7.41
CA CYS A 19 -22.32 15.13 -6.95
C CYS A 19 -23.41 14.88 -5.89
N GLY A 20 -24.27 15.86 -5.59
CA GLY A 20 -25.20 15.80 -4.45
C GLY A 20 -26.24 14.68 -4.51
N ASP A 21 -26.81 14.43 -5.68
CA ASP A 21 -27.97 13.53 -5.88
C ASP A 21 -27.67 12.29 -6.74
N LEU A 22 -26.39 11.90 -6.87
CA LEU A 22 -26.01 10.74 -7.69
C LEU A 22 -26.45 9.42 -7.03
N ASP A 23 -27.21 8.62 -7.74
CA ASP A 23 -27.48 7.23 -7.38
C ASP A 23 -26.18 6.39 -7.53
N THR A 24 -25.41 6.38 -6.48
CA THR A 24 -24.14 5.63 -6.45
C THR A 24 -24.34 4.12 -6.54
N SER A 25 -25.54 3.60 -6.22
CA SER A 25 -25.85 2.17 -6.35
C SER A 25 -26.02 1.79 -7.80
N ALA A 26 -26.77 2.59 -8.57
CA ALA A 26 -26.91 2.39 -10.02
C ALA A 26 -25.54 2.53 -10.74
N ILE A 27 -24.73 3.52 -10.36
CA ILE A 27 -23.38 3.71 -10.90
C ILE A 27 -22.50 2.48 -10.61
N ALA A 28 -22.51 2.00 -9.37
CA ALA A 28 -21.72 0.84 -8.96
C ALA A 28 -22.13 -0.43 -9.73
N ALA A 29 -23.43 -0.68 -9.87
CA ALA A 29 -23.96 -1.80 -10.64
C ALA A 29 -23.56 -1.74 -12.13
N ALA A 30 -23.62 -0.55 -12.73
CA ALA A 30 -23.18 -0.33 -14.11
C ALA A 30 -21.67 -0.56 -14.28
N ILE A 31 -20.85 -0.18 -13.29
CA ILE A 31 -19.41 -0.47 -13.27
C ILE A 31 -19.19 -1.98 -13.11
N GLY A 32 -19.93 -2.63 -12.20
CA GLY A 32 -19.86 -4.08 -11.99
C GLY A 32 -20.18 -4.88 -13.25
N SER A 33 -21.18 -4.47 -14.02
CA SER A 33 -21.56 -5.12 -15.28
C SER A 33 -20.51 -4.98 -16.39
N ARG A 34 -19.76 -3.85 -16.42
CA ARG A 34 -18.67 -3.64 -17.39
C ARG A 34 -17.37 -4.34 -17.01
N GLY A 35 -17.19 -4.61 -15.73
CA GLY A 35 -15.91 -5.08 -15.18
C GLY A 35 -14.84 -3.99 -15.14
N ILE A 36 -13.63 -4.38 -14.78
CA ILE A 36 -12.44 -3.53 -14.82
C ILE A 36 -11.89 -3.44 -16.25
N ASP A 37 -11.16 -2.37 -16.55
CA ASP A 37 -10.42 -2.23 -17.82
C ASP A 37 -9.51 -3.45 -18.05
N SER A 38 -9.67 -4.11 -19.20
CA SER A 38 -8.97 -5.35 -19.55
C SER A 38 -7.44 -5.20 -19.56
N ARG A 39 -6.92 -4.00 -19.82
CA ARG A 39 -5.48 -3.72 -19.75
C ARG A 39 -4.94 -3.96 -18.33
N ILE A 40 -5.74 -3.64 -17.31
CA ILE A 40 -5.36 -3.81 -15.89
C ILE A 40 -5.36 -5.29 -15.52
N SER A 41 -6.45 -6.01 -15.81
CA SER A 41 -6.57 -7.43 -15.47
C SER A 41 -5.57 -8.32 -16.23
N THR A 42 -5.15 -7.89 -17.42
CA THR A 42 -4.07 -8.55 -18.17
C THR A 42 -2.71 -8.36 -17.49
N LEU A 43 -2.41 -7.15 -17.01
CA LEU A 43 -1.14 -6.84 -16.32
C LEU A 43 -1.08 -7.47 -14.91
N ILE A 44 -2.21 -7.46 -14.21
CA ILE A 44 -2.31 -7.97 -12.83
C ILE A 44 -3.49 -8.96 -12.75
N PRO A 45 -3.27 -10.23 -13.07
CA PRO A 45 -4.29 -11.25 -12.90
C PRO A 45 -4.81 -11.29 -11.44
N GLY A 46 -6.12 -11.27 -11.28
CA GLY A 46 -6.78 -11.21 -9.97
C GLY A 46 -7.07 -9.81 -9.44
N PHE A 47 -6.63 -8.75 -10.13
CA PHE A 47 -7.13 -7.40 -9.89
C PHE A 47 -8.42 -7.21 -10.68
N ASP A 48 -9.53 -7.61 -10.09
CA ASP A 48 -10.84 -7.84 -10.73
C ASP A 48 -11.91 -6.78 -10.44
N ALA A 49 -11.58 -5.75 -9.65
CA ALA A 49 -12.50 -4.65 -9.31
C ALA A 49 -11.76 -3.30 -9.27
N PRO A 50 -12.43 -2.16 -9.62
CA PRO A 50 -11.76 -0.88 -9.83
C PRO A 50 -11.47 -0.11 -8.52
N PHE A 51 -11.01 -0.79 -7.50
CA PHE A 51 -10.57 -0.20 -6.23
C PHE A 51 -9.50 -1.09 -5.58
N PHE A 52 -8.70 -0.52 -4.67
CA PHE A 52 -7.66 -1.27 -3.98
C PHE A 52 -7.18 -0.55 -2.72
N GLN A 53 -6.51 -1.28 -1.81
CA GLN A 53 -5.90 -0.70 -0.63
C GLN A 53 -4.59 0.01 -0.97
N ALA A 54 -4.52 1.30 -0.66
CA ALA A 54 -3.31 2.10 -0.80
C ALA A 54 -2.19 1.68 0.15
N GLY A 55 -0.94 1.93 -0.23
CA GLY A 55 0.19 1.93 0.69
C GLY A 55 0.09 3.07 1.70
N LEU A 56 0.14 2.75 2.98
CA LEU A 56 -0.04 3.66 4.11
C LEU A 56 1.07 3.46 5.13
N ALA A 57 1.99 4.42 5.23
CA ALA A 57 3.08 4.36 6.18
C ALA A 57 2.58 4.16 7.63
N GLY A 58 3.09 3.13 8.28
CA GLY A 58 2.71 2.73 9.63
C GLY A 58 1.35 2.03 9.73
N TYR A 59 0.73 1.61 8.62
CA TYR A 59 -0.58 0.94 8.63
C TYR A 59 -0.66 -0.29 7.71
N SER A 60 -0.22 -0.20 6.45
CA SER A 60 -0.44 -1.26 5.46
C SER A 60 0.60 -2.40 5.55
N ASP A 61 0.83 -2.89 6.77
CA ASP A 61 1.56 -4.11 7.04
C ASP A 61 0.83 -5.36 6.49
N ALA A 62 1.46 -6.51 6.56
CA ALA A 62 0.88 -7.76 6.07
C ALA A 62 -0.48 -8.08 6.75
N ALA A 63 -0.62 -7.75 8.04
CA ALA A 63 -1.85 -8.03 8.76
C ALA A 63 -3.03 -7.18 8.26
N MET A 64 -2.84 -5.87 8.08
CA MET A 64 -3.89 -5.02 7.51
C MET A 64 -4.26 -5.44 6.09
N ARG A 65 -3.27 -5.80 5.26
CA ARG A 65 -3.52 -6.25 3.88
C ARG A 65 -4.34 -7.54 3.83
N LEU A 66 -3.97 -8.55 4.63
CA LEU A 66 -4.70 -9.81 4.71
C LEU A 66 -6.14 -9.62 5.20
N VAL A 67 -6.36 -8.76 6.20
CA VAL A 67 -7.71 -8.40 6.63
C VAL A 67 -8.50 -7.74 5.50
N ALA A 68 -7.92 -6.79 4.77
CA ALA A 68 -8.56 -6.16 3.61
C ALA A 68 -8.87 -7.18 2.50
N ARG A 69 -7.93 -8.09 2.20
CA ARG A 69 -8.11 -9.16 1.20
C ARG A 69 -9.29 -10.08 1.56
N ARG A 70 -9.38 -10.51 2.80
CA ARG A 70 -10.49 -11.35 3.30
C ARG A 70 -11.85 -10.65 3.25
N HIS A 71 -11.85 -9.31 3.20
CA HIS A 71 -13.06 -8.52 2.99
C HIS A 71 -13.25 -8.09 1.53
N GLY A 72 -12.59 -8.74 0.57
CA GLY A 72 -12.83 -8.56 -0.86
C GLY A 72 -11.99 -7.48 -1.55
N CYS A 73 -10.94 -6.95 -0.90
CA CYS A 73 -9.99 -6.06 -1.56
C CYS A 73 -9.28 -6.80 -2.70
N PRO A 74 -9.34 -6.34 -3.95
CA PRO A 74 -8.78 -7.08 -5.08
C PRO A 74 -7.26 -7.00 -5.18
N MET A 75 -6.64 -5.93 -4.69
CA MET A 75 -5.19 -5.70 -4.68
C MET A 75 -4.80 -4.85 -3.48
N CYS A 76 -3.61 -5.09 -2.93
CA CYS A 76 -3.04 -4.25 -1.88
C CYS A 76 -1.69 -3.67 -2.31
N VAL A 77 -1.30 -2.56 -1.67
CA VAL A 77 0.01 -1.95 -1.82
C VAL A 77 0.71 -1.95 -0.46
N THR A 78 2.00 -2.30 -0.43
CA THR A 78 2.80 -2.27 0.80
C THR A 78 2.98 -0.85 1.32
N GLU A 79 3.52 -0.71 2.52
CA GLU A 79 4.11 0.56 2.95
C GLU A 79 5.24 0.97 1.99
N ALA A 80 5.54 2.28 1.94
CA ALA A 80 6.65 2.75 1.12
C ALA A 80 8.00 2.35 1.75
N LEU A 81 8.73 1.48 1.09
CA LEU A 81 10.04 1.00 1.53
C LEU A 81 11.15 1.93 1.03
N LEU A 82 12.09 2.26 1.92
CA LEU A 82 13.21 3.10 1.56
C LEU A 82 14.31 2.31 0.86
N ASP A 83 14.79 2.83 -0.28
CA ASP A 83 15.89 2.29 -1.07
C ASP A 83 17.12 1.92 -0.22
N ARG A 84 17.68 2.89 0.51
CA ARG A 84 18.87 2.70 1.35
C ARG A 84 18.69 1.67 2.43
N THR A 85 17.48 1.57 2.98
CA THR A 85 17.20 0.57 3.99
C THR A 85 17.11 -0.84 3.41
N LEU A 86 16.45 -0.96 2.27
CA LEU A 86 16.42 -2.20 1.52
C LEU A 86 17.83 -2.69 1.19
N LEU A 87 18.71 -1.79 0.72
CA LEU A 87 20.09 -2.10 0.37
C LEU A 87 20.97 -2.38 1.59
N ALA A 88 20.66 -1.80 2.75
CA ALA A 88 21.40 -2.03 4.00
C ALA A 88 20.98 -3.33 4.72
N GLY A 89 20.07 -4.11 4.18
CA GLY A 89 19.65 -5.38 4.78
C GLY A 89 18.46 -5.30 5.73
N GLY A 90 17.76 -4.19 5.74
CA GLY A 90 16.56 -3.99 6.57
C GLY A 90 16.85 -3.75 8.07
N ARG A 91 18.11 -3.63 8.48
CA ARG A 91 18.53 -3.43 9.87
C ARG A 91 18.83 -1.97 10.21
N GLY A 92 18.20 -1.01 9.60
CA GLY A 92 18.50 0.41 9.80
C GLY A 92 17.37 1.22 10.42
N PHE A 93 16.33 0.57 10.93
CA PHE A 93 15.16 1.25 11.48
C PHE A 93 15.15 1.27 13.01
N ASP A 94 16.08 1.96 13.61
CA ASP A 94 15.75 2.63 14.85
C ASP A 94 14.77 3.75 14.52
N LYS A 95 13.47 3.51 14.68
CA LYS A 95 12.41 4.51 14.58
C LYS A 95 12.15 5.14 13.21
N ALA A 96 12.26 4.40 12.13
CA ALA A 96 11.74 4.93 10.87
C ALA A 96 10.22 4.75 10.81
N ASP A 97 9.54 5.83 10.54
CA ASP A 97 8.09 5.92 10.34
C ASP A 97 7.61 5.26 9.02
N LEU A 98 8.42 4.41 8.42
CA LEU A 98 8.21 3.79 7.12
C LEU A 98 8.50 2.31 7.27
N GLY A 99 7.53 1.48 6.98
CA GLY A 99 7.46 0.05 7.24
C GLY A 99 8.74 -0.77 7.23
N ASP A 100 8.81 -1.74 8.10
CA ASP A 100 9.89 -2.74 8.09
C ASP A 100 9.71 -3.66 6.87
N LEU A 101 10.82 -4.05 6.24
CA LEU A 101 10.80 -5.00 5.14
C LEU A 101 10.09 -6.31 5.52
N HIS A 102 10.24 -6.74 6.76
CA HIS A 102 9.60 -7.96 7.24
C HIS A 102 8.06 -7.85 7.35
N ASP A 103 7.54 -6.69 7.70
CA ASP A 103 6.10 -6.45 7.79
C ASP A 103 5.47 -6.23 6.41
N ASN A 104 6.30 -6.02 5.40
CA ASN A 104 5.89 -5.75 4.03
C ASN A 104 6.15 -6.89 3.04
N VAL A 105 6.77 -7.99 3.47
CA VAL A 105 6.81 -9.21 2.63
C VAL A 105 5.40 -9.78 2.47
N PRO A 106 5.12 -10.53 1.39
CA PRO A 106 3.83 -11.16 1.20
C PRO A 106 3.44 -12.04 2.40
N GLY A 107 2.24 -11.86 2.90
CA GLY A 107 1.66 -12.62 4.01
C GLY A 107 1.08 -13.97 3.60
N GLY A 108 1.57 -14.57 2.52
CA GLY A 108 1.10 -15.84 1.98
C GLY A 108 0.27 -15.69 0.70
N PRO A 109 -0.32 -16.79 0.17
CA PRO A 109 -1.09 -16.76 -1.08
C PRO A 109 -2.25 -15.77 -1.09
N ASP A 110 -2.88 -15.56 0.06
CA ASP A 110 -4.05 -14.68 0.21
C ASP A 110 -3.71 -13.19 0.11
N ASP A 111 -2.42 -12.82 0.26
CA ASP A 111 -1.96 -11.42 0.16
C ASP A 111 -1.75 -10.96 -1.31
N HIS A 112 -2.03 -11.84 -2.27
CA HIS A 112 -1.87 -11.54 -3.70
C HIS A 112 -3.21 -11.25 -4.40
N PRO A 113 -3.23 -10.33 -5.41
CA PRO A 113 -2.12 -9.54 -5.96
C PRO A 113 -1.59 -8.50 -4.98
N LEU A 114 -0.26 -8.34 -4.94
CA LEU A 114 0.42 -7.38 -4.07
C LEU A 114 1.38 -6.51 -4.87
N CYS A 115 1.24 -5.20 -4.72
CA CYS A 115 2.16 -4.20 -5.26
C CYS A 115 3.14 -3.76 -4.18
N VAL A 116 4.44 -3.77 -4.46
CA VAL A 116 5.43 -3.21 -3.53
C VAL A 116 5.75 -1.78 -3.88
N GLN A 117 5.67 -0.89 -2.89
CA GLN A 117 5.97 0.52 -3.07
C GLN A 117 7.38 0.86 -2.55
N ILE A 118 8.18 1.51 -3.39
CA ILE A 118 9.54 1.96 -3.06
C ILE A 118 9.66 3.48 -3.11
N MET A 119 10.57 4.04 -2.31
CA MET A 119 10.83 5.47 -2.24
C MET A 119 12.31 5.73 -1.97
N GLY A 120 12.89 6.67 -2.69
CA GLY A 120 14.31 7.00 -2.55
C GLY A 120 14.70 8.34 -3.16
N SER A 121 16.01 8.57 -3.20
CA SER A 121 16.61 9.82 -3.69
C SER A 121 17.59 9.62 -4.84
N GLU A 122 18.11 8.43 -5.04
CA GLU A 122 19.13 8.17 -6.05
C GLU A 122 18.62 7.15 -7.09
N PRO A 123 18.69 7.45 -8.39
CA PRO A 123 18.18 6.55 -9.44
C PRO A 123 18.76 5.14 -9.35
N ARG A 124 20.07 5.00 -9.15
CA ARG A 124 20.74 3.69 -9.05
C ARG A 124 20.39 2.94 -7.79
N GLU A 125 20.27 3.62 -6.64
CA GLU A 125 19.83 3.01 -5.39
C GLU A 125 18.39 2.50 -5.52
N MET A 126 17.51 3.28 -6.17
CA MET A 126 16.13 2.89 -6.44
C MET A 126 16.04 1.68 -7.36
N ALA A 127 16.84 1.64 -8.43
CA ALA A 127 16.93 0.51 -9.34
C ALA A 127 17.41 -0.76 -8.62
N ALA A 128 18.51 -0.68 -7.86
CA ALA A 128 19.03 -1.81 -7.09
C ALA A 128 18.06 -2.30 -6.02
N ALA A 129 17.32 -1.40 -5.37
CA ALA A 129 16.28 -1.73 -4.41
C ALA A 129 15.10 -2.47 -5.08
N ALA A 130 14.68 -2.04 -6.27
CA ALA A 130 13.65 -2.73 -7.05
C ALA A 130 14.09 -4.15 -7.42
N VAL A 131 15.32 -4.32 -7.93
CA VAL A 131 15.89 -5.65 -8.24
C VAL A 131 15.92 -6.53 -6.99
N LYS A 132 16.36 -6.02 -5.85
CA LYS A 132 16.40 -6.76 -4.58
C LYS A 132 15.03 -7.27 -4.15
N LEU A 133 13.98 -6.47 -4.33
CA LEU A 133 12.61 -6.88 -4.02
C LEU A 133 12.09 -7.96 -4.96
N ILE A 134 12.40 -7.86 -6.26
CA ILE A 134 12.01 -8.86 -7.26
C ILE A 134 12.71 -10.17 -7.01
N GLU A 135 14.01 -10.14 -6.77
CA GLU A 135 14.85 -11.32 -6.53
C GLU A 135 14.66 -11.90 -5.12
N GLN A 136 13.91 -11.23 -4.24
CA GLN A 136 13.65 -11.67 -2.86
C GLN A 136 14.92 -12.12 -2.11
N ARG A 137 15.97 -11.29 -2.19
CA ARG A 137 17.27 -11.53 -1.52
C ARG A 137 18.05 -12.76 -2.03
N GLN A 138 17.94 -13.11 -3.29
CA GLN A 138 18.77 -14.14 -3.89
C GLN A 138 20.26 -13.76 -3.90
N ARG A 139 20.57 -12.46 -3.84
CA ARG A 139 21.93 -11.92 -3.70
C ARG A 139 22.19 -11.41 -2.28
N SER A 140 23.44 -11.30 -1.89
CA SER A 140 23.83 -10.66 -0.62
C SER A 140 23.56 -9.15 -0.62
N ASP A 141 23.41 -8.56 0.56
CA ASP A 141 23.23 -7.11 0.70
C ASP A 141 24.41 -6.31 0.12
N ARG A 142 25.62 -6.90 0.11
CA ARG A 142 26.81 -6.30 -0.51
C ARG A 142 26.67 -6.23 -2.03
N GLU A 143 26.17 -7.31 -2.66
CA GLU A 143 25.97 -7.37 -4.12
C GLU A 143 24.90 -6.38 -4.58
N TYR A 144 23.78 -6.26 -3.86
CA TYR A 144 22.78 -5.24 -4.17
C TYR A 144 23.31 -3.81 -4.03
N ARG A 145 24.18 -3.54 -3.05
CA ARG A 145 24.84 -2.23 -2.93
C ARG A 145 25.82 -1.96 -4.06
N LEU A 146 26.50 -2.98 -4.55
CA LEU A 146 27.39 -2.86 -5.71
C LEU A 146 26.61 -2.51 -6.98
N LEU A 147 25.40 -3.04 -7.18
CA LEU A 147 24.54 -2.66 -8.31
C LEU A 147 24.25 -1.15 -8.34
N ALA A 148 24.12 -0.51 -7.18
CA ALA A 148 23.92 0.93 -7.08
C ALA A 148 25.17 1.76 -7.42
N LEU A 149 26.36 1.16 -7.41
CA LEU A 149 27.65 1.85 -7.59
C LEU A 149 28.24 1.63 -9.00
N THR A 150 27.86 0.55 -9.69
CA THR A 150 28.38 0.18 -11.01
C THR A 150 27.43 0.58 -12.12
N ASN A 151 28.00 0.93 -13.28
CA ASN A 151 27.22 1.17 -14.51
C ASN A 151 26.94 -0.14 -15.27
N ASP A 152 27.35 -1.29 -14.72
CA ASP A 152 27.15 -2.56 -15.38
C ASP A 152 25.67 -2.90 -15.40
N GLU A 153 25.16 -3.21 -16.59
CA GLU A 153 23.83 -3.77 -16.77
C GLU A 153 23.66 -4.95 -15.80
N PRO A 154 22.46 -5.12 -15.23
CA PRO A 154 22.15 -6.32 -14.44
C PRO A 154 22.46 -7.52 -15.33
N SER A 155 23.64 -8.12 -15.13
CA SER A 155 24.13 -9.19 -16.00
C SER A 155 23.08 -10.30 -16.02
N SER A 156 22.66 -10.70 -17.20
CA SER A 156 21.83 -11.87 -17.49
C SER A 156 22.49 -13.21 -17.09
N ARG A 157 23.37 -13.18 -16.08
CA ARG A 157 23.98 -14.40 -15.53
C ARG A 157 22.91 -15.19 -14.78
N PRO A 158 22.73 -16.47 -15.13
CA PRO A 158 21.87 -17.36 -14.37
C PRO A 158 22.29 -17.32 -12.90
N ILE A 159 21.32 -17.18 -12.03
CA ILE A 159 21.52 -17.17 -10.58
C ILE A 159 22.10 -18.54 -10.19
N GLN A 160 23.39 -18.57 -9.96
CA GLN A 160 24.03 -19.72 -9.32
C GLN A 160 23.65 -19.69 -7.84
N HIS A 161 23.11 -20.80 -7.36
CA HIS A 161 22.78 -20.98 -5.94
C HIS A 161 24.00 -20.64 -5.07
N LEU A 162 23.92 -19.51 -4.36
CA LEU A 162 24.97 -19.05 -3.48
C LEU A 162 25.06 -19.98 -2.27
N ARG A 163 26.24 -20.51 -2.04
CA ARG A 163 26.62 -21.17 -0.80
C ARG A 163 27.37 -20.16 0.07
N ASP A 164 27.20 -20.24 1.40
CA ASP A 164 28.02 -19.47 2.33
C ASP A 164 29.51 -19.87 2.17
N PRO A 165 30.46 -19.12 2.75
CA PRO A 165 31.87 -19.47 2.72
C PRO A 165 32.20 -20.83 3.32
N GLY A 166 31.26 -21.48 4.01
CA GLY A 166 31.33 -22.84 4.56
C GLY A 166 30.61 -23.89 3.73
N GLY A 167 30.11 -23.53 2.52
CA GLY A 167 29.49 -24.48 1.58
C GLY A 167 28.05 -24.90 1.90
N ARG A 168 27.37 -24.24 2.87
CA ARG A 168 25.99 -24.51 3.23
C ARG A 168 25.04 -23.68 2.35
N GLN A 169 23.97 -24.33 1.91
CA GLN A 169 22.86 -23.63 1.28
C GLN A 169 22.25 -22.68 2.31
N VAL A 170 22.35 -21.35 2.08
CA VAL A 170 21.71 -20.35 2.93
C VAL A 170 20.24 -20.34 2.55
N GLY A 171 19.44 -21.07 3.30
CA GLY A 171 17.99 -20.99 3.24
C GLY A 171 17.49 -19.62 3.76
N PRO A 172 16.34 -19.15 3.32
CA PRO A 172 15.84 -17.81 3.64
C PRO A 172 15.39 -17.59 5.08
N TRP A 173 15.45 -18.57 6.01
CA TRP A 173 14.97 -18.40 7.39
C TRP A 173 15.73 -19.24 8.42
N PRO A 174 15.76 -18.79 9.72
CA PRO A 174 16.40 -19.56 10.79
C PRO A 174 15.70 -20.92 11.01
N PRO A 175 16.40 -21.88 11.61
CA PRO A 175 15.89 -23.23 11.83
C PRO A 175 14.58 -23.24 12.63
N SER A 176 13.73 -24.18 12.28
CA SER A 176 12.33 -24.35 12.72
C SER A 176 12.12 -24.82 14.18
N ASP A 177 13.14 -24.76 15.00
CA ASP A 177 13.09 -25.31 16.36
C ASP A 177 12.49 -24.28 17.32
N GLY A 178 11.23 -24.45 17.65
CA GLY A 178 10.49 -23.61 18.58
C GLY A 178 9.17 -23.01 18.06
N PHE A 179 8.78 -23.28 16.84
CA PHE A 179 7.53 -22.79 16.28
C PHE A 179 6.36 -23.75 16.51
N SER A 180 5.17 -23.17 16.82
CA SER A 180 3.89 -23.91 16.84
C SER A 180 3.54 -24.39 15.42
N ASP A 181 2.61 -25.36 15.31
CA ASP A 181 2.16 -25.86 14.00
C ASP A 181 1.49 -24.78 13.15
N GLU A 182 0.88 -23.77 13.76
CA GLU A 182 0.28 -22.62 13.08
C GLU A 182 1.35 -21.67 12.52
N GLU A 183 2.42 -21.44 13.28
CA GLU A 183 3.60 -20.67 12.84
C GLU A 183 4.35 -21.40 11.73
N ARG A 184 4.44 -22.73 11.79
CA ARG A 184 5.00 -23.55 10.69
C ARG A 184 4.14 -23.47 9.44
N ARG A 185 2.81 -23.52 9.55
CA ARG A 185 1.90 -23.32 8.41
C ARG A 185 2.03 -21.94 7.80
N PHE A 186 2.16 -20.90 8.63
CA PHE A 186 2.38 -19.54 8.16
C PHE A 186 3.76 -19.38 7.49
N ALA A 187 4.82 -19.93 8.09
CA ALA A 187 6.16 -19.93 7.51
C ALA A 187 6.21 -20.75 6.20
N ALA A 188 5.55 -21.91 6.16
CA ALA A 188 5.45 -22.72 4.96
C ALA A 188 4.63 -22.03 3.86
N ALA A 189 3.58 -21.31 4.19
CA ALA A 189 2.82 -20.47 3.24
C ALA A 189 3.69 -19.34 2.68
N MET A 190 4.52 -18.73 3.52
CA MET A 190 5.51 -17.72 3.13
C MET A 190 6.59 -18.30 2.20
N GLU A 191 7.11 -19.50 2.50
CA GLU A 191 8.07 -20.20 1.65
C GLU A 191 7.47 -20.69 0.33
N MET A 192 6.22 -21.15 0.32
CA MET A 192 5.53 -21.58 -0.90
C MET A 192 5.30 -20.42 -1.87
N THR A 193 5.05 -19.20 -1.36
CA THR A 193 4.94 -17.99 -2.19
C THR A 193 6.29 -17.57 -2.79
N ALA A 194 7.38 -17.80 -2.07
CA ALA A 194 8.73 -17.50 -2.54
C ALA A 194 9.26 -18.51 -3.59
N ARG A 195 8.71 -19.73 -3.64
CA ARG A 195 9.24 -20.86 -4.44
C ARG A 195 8.41 -21.24 -5.67
N ARG A 196 7.59 -20.36 -6.23
CA ARG A 196 6.88 -20.70 -7.46
C ARG A 196 7.87 -20.85 -8.62
N PRO A 197 8.03 -22.05 -9.23
CA PRO A 197 8.84 -22.23 -10.43
C PRO A 197 8.23 -21.37 -11.55
N GLY A 198 8.98 -20.41 -12.10
CA GLY A 198 8.52 -19.52 -13.17
C GLY A 198 7.60 -18.39 -12.70
N GLY A 199 7.38 -18.22 -11.39
CA GLY A 199 6.60 -17.13 -10.81
C GLY A 199 7.50 -15.94 -10.47
N THR A 200 7.10 -14.77 -10.90
CA THR A 200 7.59 -13.50 -10.36
C THR A 200 7.61 -13.56 -8.84
N ALA A 201 8.72 -13.13 -8.25
CA ALA A 201 8.87 -12.88 -6.83
C ALA A 201 7.57 -12.31 -6.24
N GLY A 202 7.24 -12.60 -5.01
CA GLY A 202 5.99 -12.31 -4.31
C GLY A 202 5.28 -10.98 -4.51
N PHE A 203 5.68 -10.16 -5.50
CA PHE A 203 5.07 -8.90 -5.87
C PHE A 203 4.67 -8.90 -7.35
N GLN A 204 3.45 -8.48 -7.64
CA GLN A 204 2.91 -8.40 -9.01
C GLN A 204 3.26 -7.09 -9.72
N CYS A 205 3.64 -6.04 -8.99
CA CYS A 205 4.12 -4.79 -9.57
C CYS A 205 5.03 -4.02 -8.60
N ILE A 206 5.85 -3.13 -9.16
CA ILE A 206 6.69 -2.19 -8.43
C ILE A 206 6.07 -0.80 -8.57
N ASP A 207 5.78 -0.13 -7.46
CA ASP A 207 5.25 1.23 -7.44
C ASP A 207 6.28 2.22 -6.90
N VAL A 208 6.57 3.27 -7.66
CA VAL A 208 7.50 4.34 -7.25
C VAL A 208 6.73 5.44 -6.54
N ASN A 209 7.06 5.72 -5.28
CA ASN A 209 6.39 6.78 -4.52
C ASN A 209 7.04 8.15 -4.73
N LEU A 210 6.40 9.00 -5.52
CA LEU A 210 6.71 10.43 -5.68
C LEU A 210 5.61 11.33 -5.07
N ALA A 211 4.91 10.85 -4.04
CA ALA A 211 3.73 11.52 -3.47
C ALA A 211 3.84 11.87 -1.98
N CYS A 212 4.81 11.32 -1.25
CA CYS A 212 4.89 11.46 0.22
C CYS A 212 5.15 12.92 0.63
N PRO A 213 4.25 13.56 1.45
CA PRO A 213 4.36 14.98 1.79
C PRO A 213 5.06 15.22 3.14
N VAL A 214 5.78 14.24 3.67
CA VAL A 214 6.39 14.34 5.01
C VAL A 214 7.65 15.18 4.96
N LYS A 215 7.74 16.26 5.75
CA LYS A 215 8.90 17.19 5.79
C LYS A 215 10.25 16.49 5.99
N LYS A 216 10.32 15.43 6.80
CA LYS A 216 11.54 14.64 7.00
C LYS A 216 11.99 13.93 5.72
N ILE A 217 11.04 13.55 4.88
CA ILE A 217 11.25 12.92 3.58
C ILE A 217 11.67 13.96 2.54
N GLU A 218 11.00 15.11 2.52
CA GLU A 218 11.32 16.26 1.66
C GLU A 218 12.77 16.75 1.87
N LYS A 219 13.21 16.93 3.13
CA LYS A 219 14.58 17.31 3.47
C LYS A 219 15.66 16.35 2.97
N LYS A 220 15.29 15.12 2.59
CA LYS A 220 16.18 14.09 2.06
C LYS A 220 15.96 13.88 0.55
N ALA A 221 15.33 14.82 -0.13
CA ALA A 221 14.99 14.75 -1.56
C ALA A 221 14.30 13.44 -1.93
N ARG A 222 13.15 13.13 -1.29
CA ARG A 222 12.39 11.89 -1.49
C ARG A 222 10.91 12.15 -1.66
N GLY A 223 10.22 11.16 -2.23
CA GLY A 223 8.76 11.20 -2.36
C GLY A 223 8.28 12.44 -3.11
N GLY A 224 7.39 13.22 -2.49
CA GLY A 224 6.79 14.41 -3.11
C GLY A 224 7.77 15.54 -3.49
N HIS A 225 8.98 15.57 -2.93
CA HIS A 225 10.03 16.51 -3.33
C HIS A 225 10.29 16.49 -4.84
N TRP A 226 10.26 15.31 -5.44
CA TRP A 226 10.54 15.11 -6.85
C TRP A 226 9.54 15.77 -7.81
N LEU A 227 8.38 16.21 -7.32
CA LEU A 227 7.45 17.01 -8.14
C LEU A 227 7.95 18.45 -8.37
N ALA A 228 8.93 18.90 -7.59
CA ALA A 228 9.64 20.16 -7.85
C ALA A 228 10.88 19.98 -8.75
N GLU A 229 11.36 18.74 -8.97
CA GLU A 229 12.59 18.39 -9.67
C GLU A 229 12.33 17.36 -10.77
N PRO A 230 11.68 17.75 -11.89
CA PRO A 230 11.20 16.80 -12.89
C PRO A 230 12.32 15.98 -13.55
N ARG A 231 13.53 16.54 -13.72
CA ARG A 231 14.67 15.79 -14.28
C ARG A 231 15.08 14.62 -13.38
N GLY A 232 15.18 14.87 -12.07
CA GLY A 232 15.51 13.82 -11.09
C GLY A 232 14.39 12.80 -10.94
N ALA A 233 13.12 13.24 -10.97
CA ALA A 233 11.97 12.34 -10.99
C ALA A 233 12.02 11.38 -12.18
N ILE A 234 12.21 11.91 -13.38
CA ILE A 234 12.28 11.13 -14.63
C ILE A 234 13.46 10.16 -14.58
N ALA A 235 14.64 10.61 -14.16
CA ALA A 235 15.80 9.73 -14.04
C ALA A 235 15.58 8.55 -13.08
N ILE A 236 14.86 8.76 -11.97
CA ILE A 236 14.46 7.66 -11.07
C ILE A 236 13.50 6.70 -11.78
N LEU A 237 12.51 7.22 -12.48
CA LEU A 237 11.52 6.40 -13.16
C LEU A 237 12.16 5.55 -14.27
N GLU A 238 13.06 6.14 -15.05
CA GLU A 238 13.84 5.47 -16.11
C GLU A 238 14.72 4.36 -15.51
N ALA A 239 15.52 4.67 -14.49
CA ALA A 239 16.41 3.70 -13.86
C ALA A 239 15.65 2.51 -13.25
N VAL A 240 14.50 2.73 -12.59
CA VAL A 240 13.68 1.65 -12.05
C VAL A 240 13.07 0.83 -13.18
N ARG A 241 12.53 1.47 -14.24
CA ARG A 241 11.92 0.72 -15.36
C ARG A 241 12.93 -0.12 -16.12
N GLU A 242 14.12 0.40 -16.32
CA GLU A 242 15.22 -0.31 -16.99
C GLU A 242 15.68 -1.54 -16.22
N ALA A 243 15.78 -1.43 -14.89
CA ALA A 243 16.24 -2.50 -14.02
C ALA A 243 15.19 -3.60 -13.75
N VAL A 244 13.90 -3.28 -13.88
CA VAL A 244 12.80 -4.21 -13.63
C VAL A 244 12.47 -4.99 -14.90
N PRO A 245 12.34 -6.34 -14.87
CA PRO A 245 11.90 -7.14 -16.02
C PRO A 245 10.61 -6.62 -16.64
N LYS A 246 10.49 -6.72 -17.97
CA LYS A 246 9.34 -6.15 -18.71
C LYS A 246 8.00 -6.77 -18.32
N GLU A 247 8.04 -8.01 -17.86
CA GLU A 247 6.87 -8.78 -17.42
C GLU A 247 6.29 -8.27 -16.10
N ILE A 248 7.09 -7.50 -15.33
CA ILE A 248 6.65 -6.90 -14.06
C ILE A 248 6.25 -5.44 -14.32
N PRO A 249 4.98 -5.07 -14.18
CA PRO A 249 4.53 -3.71 -14.34
C PRO A 249 5.23 -2.77 -13.36
N CYS A 250 5.72 -1.63 -13.87
CA CYS A 250 6.12 -0.50 -13.05
C CYS A 250 4.97 0.52 -13.01
N THR A 251 4.70 1.05 -11.84
CA THR A 251 3.67 2.05 -11.59
C THR A 251 4.23 3.20 -10.77
N VAL A 252 3.52 4.31 -10.74
CA VAL A 252 3.97 5.47 -9.97
C VAL A 252 2.82 6.09 -9.19
N LYS A 253 3.12 6.50 -7.96
CA LYS A 253 2.19 7.28 -7.14
C LYS A 253 2.64 8.73 -7.09
N LEU A 254 1.75 9.64 -7.54
CA LEU A 254 1.99 11.07 -7.66
C LEU A 254 1.01 11.88 -6.80
N ARG A 255 1.39 13.13 -6.50
CA ARG A 255 0.43 14.20 -6.22
C ARG A 255 0.25 15.07 -7.45
N ARG A 256 -0.81 15.92 -7.48
CA ARG A 256 -1.12 16.77 -8.64
C ARG A 256 -0.06 17.83 -8.94
N SER A 257 0.77 18.19 -7.98
CA SER A 257 1.94 19.07 -8.10
C SER A 257 2.66 19.17 -6.75
N PHE A 258 3.78 19.88 -6.69
CA PHE A 258 4.43 20.22 -5.42
C PHE A 258 3.62 21.28 -4.66
N ASP A 259 3.27 22.37 -5.31
CA ASP A 259 2.37 23.44 -4.83
C ASP A 259 1.43 23.93 -5.94
N ASP A 260 0.77 25.07 -5.75
CA ASP A 260 -0.21 25.62 -6.69
C ASP A 260 0.38 26.64 -7.69
N THR A 261 1.72 26.74 -7.80
CA THR A 261 2.35 27.61 -8.78
C THR A 261 2.26 27.03 -10.21
N PRO A 262 2.24 27.88 -11.26
CA PRO A 262 2.26 27.42 -12.65
C PRO A 262 3.47 26.55 -12.97
N GLU A 263 4.65 26.90 -12.46
CA GLU A 263 5.88 26.13 -12.63
C GLU A 263 5.75 24.69 -12.12
N MET A 264 5.15 24.50 -10.93
CA MET A 264 4.95 23.18 -10.37
C MET A 264 3.89 22.38 -11.13
N ALA A 265 2.91 23.05 -11.72
CA ALA A 265 1.96 22.40 -12.64
C ALA A 265 2.66 21.93 -13.93
N GLU A 266 3.56 22.73 -14.51
CA GLU A 266 4.37 22.33 -15.66
C GLU A 266 5.31 21.17 -15.32
N ASN A 267 5.92 21.17 -14.15
CA ASN A 267 6.76 20.08 -13.68
C ASN A 267 5.99 18.76 -13.57
N PHE A 268 4.77 18.81 -13.04
CA PHE A 268 3.88 17.66 -13.03
C PHE A 268 3.61 17.13 -14.43
N GLU A 269 3.27 18.04 -15.38
CA GLU A 269 3.00 17.68 -16.78
C GLU A 269 4.22 17.00 -17.44
N ARG A 270 5.42 17.53 -17.21
CA ARG A 270 6.68 16.92 -17.74
C ARG A 270 6.88 15.51 -17.23
N ILE A 271 6.68 15.29 -15.91
CA ILE A 271 6.79 13.95 -15.30
C ILE A 271 5.70 13.03 -15.84
N PHE A 272 4.44 13.50 -15.84
CA PHE A 272 3.31 12.66 -16.23
C PHE A 272 3.37 12.25 -17.70
N ALA A 273 3.72 13.18 -18.60
CA ALA A 273 3.84 12.92 -20.04
C ALA A 273 4.94 11.89 -20.36
N SER A 274 6.02 11.82 -19.56
CA SER A 274 7.11 10.87 -19.77
C SER A 274 6.75 9.41 -19.42
N LEU A 275 5.71 9.19 -18.61
CA LEU A 275 5.41 7.85 -18.08
C LEU A 275 5.15 6.81 -19.16
N SER A 276 4.42 7.18 -20.20
CA SER A 276 4.09 6.26 -21.31
C SER A 276 5.33 5.87 -22.12
N SER A 277 6.21 6.82 -22.43
CA SER A 277 7.44 6.55 -23.19
C SER A 277 8.46 5.74 -22.39
N ILE A 278 8.51 5.93 -21.05
CA ILE A 278 9.35 5.13 -20.15
C ILE A 278 8.80 3.71 -19.99
N GLY A 279 7.48 3.50 -20.16
CA GLY A 279 6.83 2.19 -20.05
C GLY A 279 6.22 1.91 -18.67
N TYR A 280 5.71 2.95 -18.00
CA TYR A 280 4.91 2.79 -16.79
C TYR A 280 3.49 2.35 -17.12
N ALA A 281 3.00 1.35 -16.42
CA ALA A 281 1.69 0.73 -16.67
C ALA A 281 0.54 1.66 -16.28
N TRP A 282 0.64 2.36 -15.16
CA TRP A 282 -0.33 3.37 -14.71
C TRP A 282 0.27 4.35 -13.70
N ALA A 283 -0.43 5.47 -13.53
CA ALA A 283 -0.16 6.42 -12.46
C ALA A 283 -1.34 6.46 -11.47
N THR A 284 -1.05 6.38 -10.16
CA THR A 284 -2.02 6.68 -9.09
C THR A 284 -1.84 8.13 -8.67
N VAL A 285 -2.85 8.98 -8.88
CA VAL A 285 -2.74 10.41 -8.63
C VAL A 285 -3.61 10.85 -7.46
N HIS A 286 -2.98 11.41 -6.42
CA HIS A 286 -3.67 12.07 -5.32
C HIS A 286 -3.85 13.55 -5.65
N ALA A 287 -5.09 14.00 -5.79
CA ALA A 287 -5.39 15.33 -6.30
C ALA A 287 -5.22 16.51 -5.28
N ARG A 288 -4.27 16.37 -4.36
CA ARG A 288 -3.72 17.45 -3.50
C ARG A 288 -2.27 17.73 -3.88
N THR A 289 -1.79 18.96 -3.63
CA THR A 289 -0.36 19.26 -3.74
C THR A 289 0.43 18.64 -2.57
N VAL A 290 1.77 18.60 -2.69
CA VAL A 290 2.64 18.17 -1.60
C VAL A 290 2.53 19.12 -0.42
N GLN A 291 2.57 20.42 -0.65
CA GLN A 291 2.46 21.44 0.40
C GLN A 291 1.09 21.45 1.09
N GLN A 292 0.02 21.15 0.35
CA GLN A 292 -1.34 21.03 0.89
C GLN A 292 -1.46 19.87 1.91
N LYS A 293 -0.63 18.84 1.81
CA LYS A 293 -0.69 17.64 2.66
C LYS A 293 -2.08 17.01 2.67
N TYR A 294 -2.83 17.21 3.76
CA TYR A 294 -4.20 16.73 3.96
C TYR A 294 -5.20 17.83 4.27
N ILE A 295 -4.79 19.11 4.13
CA ILE A 295 -5.62 20.28 4.41
C ILE A 295 -6.48 20.60 3.18
N GLY A 296 -7.74 20.96 3.42
CA GLY A 296 -8.71 21.26 2.37
C GLY A 296 -9.09 20.02 1.53
N PRO A 297 -9.95 20.17 0.53
CA PRO A 297 -10.45 19.08 -0.30
C PRO A 297 -9.43 18.60 -1.32
N SER A 298 -9.54 17.33 -1.70
CA SER A 298 -8.88 16.76 -2.87
C SER A 298 -9.58 17.24 -4.13
N ARG A 299 -8.84 17.80 -5.09
CA ARG A 299 -9.42 18.41 -6.30
C ARG A 299 -9.72 17.34 -7.36
N TRP A 300 -10.87 16.70 -7.27
CA TRP A 300 -11.29 15.69 -8.24
C TRP A 300 -11.43 16.23 -9.66
N ASP A 301 -11.73 17.53 -9.82
CA ASP A 301 -11.71 18.19 -11.14
C ASP A 301 -10.38 18.00 -11.86
N PHE A 302 -9.27 18.10 -11.13
CA PHE A 302 -7.94 17.85 -11.68
C PHE A 302 -7.81 16.44 -12.24
N LEU A 303 -8.33 15.44 -11.53
CA LEU A 303 -8.32 14.04 -12.02
C LEU A 303 -9.15 13.89 -13.29
N ARG A 304 -10.37 14.50 -13.32
CA ARG A 304 -11.23 14.48 -14.51
C ARG A 304 -10.52 15.09 -15.72
N ASP A 305 -9.90 16.26 -15.52
CA ASP A 305 -9.24 16.97 -16.60
C ASP A 305 -7.96 16.25 -17.07
N LEU A 306 -7.26 15.57 -16.13
CA LEU A 306 -6.12 14.72 -16.43
C LEU A 306 -6.53 13.50 -17.27
N VAL A 307 -7.60 12.79 -16.91
CA VAL A 307 -8.13 11.65 -17.69
C VAL A 307 -8.52 12.08 -19.10
N ARG A 308 -9.18 13.24 -19.25
CA ARG A 308 -9.55 13.77 -20.57
C ARG A 308 -8.34 14.14 -21.42
N ARG A 309 -7.27 14.65 -20.80
CA ARG A 309 -6.05 15.04 -21.49
C ARG A 309 -5.21 13.85 -21.94
N TYR A 310 -5.25 12.76 -21.16
CA TYR A 310 -4.49 11.54 -21.41
C TYR A 310 -5.38 10.29 -21.54
N PRO A 311 -6.25 10.23 -22.57
CA PRO A 311 -7.29 9.19 -22.67
C PRO A 311 -6.72 7.77 -22.87
N ASN A 312 -5.49 7.64 -23.32
CA ASN A 312 -4.83 6.36 -23.53
C ASN A 312 -4.07 5.84 -22.29
N ASN A 313 -3.85 6.70 -21.29
CA ASN A 313 -3.14 6.32 -20.09
C ASN A 313 -4.10 5.70 -19.06
N ILE A 314 -3.64 4.67 -18.36
CA ILE A 314 -4.36 4.17 -17.19
C ILE A 314 -4.05 5.09 -16.01
N ILE A 315 -5.09 5.69 -15.45
CA ILE A 315 -4.99 6.64 -14.34
C ILE A 315 -5.86 6.15 -13.20
N PHE A 316 -5.28 6.01 -12.00
CA PHE A 316 -6.00 5.70 -10.78
C PHE A 316 -6.16 6.95 -9.93
N GLY A 317 -7.34 7.11 -9.31
CA GLY A 317 -7.65 8.25 -8.46
C GLY A 317 -7.37 7.97 -6.99
N SER A 318 -7.05 9.02 -6.23
CA SER A 318 -6.86 8.96 -4.79
C SER A 318 -7.21 10.30 -4.13
N GLY A 319 -7.65 10.23 -2.87
CA GLY A 319 -7.94 11.39 -2.01
C GLY A 319 -9.42 11.55 -1.70
N ASP A 320 -9.73 11.72 -0.41
CA ASP A 320 -11.06 11.90 0.15
C ASP A 320 -12.07 10.79 -0.19
N VAL A 321 -11.60 9.56 -0.08
CA VAL A 321 -12.42 8.35 -0.16
C VAL A 321 -12.55 7.79 1.26
N TRP A 322 -13.68 8.04 1.92
CA TRP A 322 -13.97 7.67 3.30
C TRP A 322 -15.05 6.62 3.43
N SER A 323 -15.96 6.56 2.45
CA SER A 323 -17.02 5.57 2.37
C SER A 323 -17.01 4.86 1.00
N VAL A 324 -17.77 3.79 0.91
CA VAL A 324 -17.94 3.04 -0.34
C VAL A 324 -18.51 3.91 -1.47
N HIS A 325 -19.36 4.87 -1.13
CA HIS A 325 -20.00 5.74 -2.12
C HIS A 325 -18.99 6.66 -2.82
N GLU A 326 -17.96 7.15 -2.12
CA GLU A 326 -16.92 7.98 -2.73
C GLU A 326 -16.06 7.21 -3.74
N ILE A 327 -15.93 5.88 -3.61
CA ILE A 327 -15.26 5.05 -4.63
C ILE A 327 -15.95 5.24 -5.98
N PHE A 328 -17.26 5.03 -6.02
CA PHE A 328 -18.04 5.06 -7.26
C PHE A 328 -18.29 6.49 -7.75
N ARG A 329 -18.45 7.44 -6.85
CA ARG A 329 -18.52 8.88 -7.20
C ARG A 329 -17.24 9.34 -7.89
N MET A 330 -16.07 8.97 -7.36
CA MET A 330 -14.78 9.32 -7.97
C MET A 330 -14.68 8.75 -9.38
N ILE A 331 -14.96 7.46 -9.58
CA ILE A 331 -14.90 6.82 -10.89
C ILE A 331 -15.85 7.54 -11.87
N HIS A 332 -17.10 7.74 -11.46
CA HIS A 332 -18.13 8.35 -12.31
C HIS A 332 -17.77 9.79 -12.69
N TYR A 333 -17.37 10.60 -11.71
CA TYR A 333 -17.10 12.02 -11.93
C TYR A 333 -15.82 12.28 -12.71
N THR A 334 -14.78 11.50 -12.44
CA THR A 334 -13.44 11.76 -12.99
C THR A 334 -13.09 10.91 -14.20
N GLY A 335 -13.72 9.75 -14.33
CA GLY A 335 -13.36 8.76 -15.36
C GLY A 335 -12.08 7.96 -15.04
N VAL A 336 -11.56 8.00 -13.81
CA VAL A 336 -10.39 7.18 -13.43
C VAL A 336 -10.71 5.69 -13.52
N HIS A 337 -9.71 4.90 -13.85
CA HIS A 337 -9.86 3.46 -14.09
C HIS A 337 -10.00 2.64 -12.80
N ALA A 338 -9.41 3.13 -11.70
CA ALA A 338 -9.57 2.54 -10.37
C ALA A 338 -9.32 3.58 -9.26
N VAL A 339 -9.74 3.26 -8.05
CA VAL A 339 -9.65 4.13 -6.87
C VAL A 339 -8.75 3.51 -5.80
N SER A 340 -7.74 4.27 -5.40
CA SER A 340 -6.82 3.94 -4.31
C SER A 340 -7.43 4.38 -2.97
N VAL A 341 -7.95 3.42 -2.20
CA VAL A 341 -8.56 3.66 -0.88
C VAL A 341 -7.46 3.69 0.17
N ALA A 342 -7.26 4.86 0.78
CA ALA A 342 -6.24 5.07 1.78
C ALA A 342 -6.85 5.07 3.20
N ARG A 343 -7.02 6.24 3.80
CA ARG A 343 -7.48 6.38 5.19
C ARG A 343 -8.87 5.81 5.45
N GLY A 344 -9.72 5.74 4.44
CA GLY A 344 -11.09 5.21 4.57
C GLY A 344 -11.16 3.69 4.83
N CYS A 345 -10.08 2.94 4.59
CA CYS A 345 -10.04 1.50 4.92
C CYS A 345 -9.34 1.18 6.25
N ILE A 346 -8.74 2.17 6.94
CA ILE A 346 -8.12 1.93 8.25
C ILE A 346 -9.21 1.64 9.30
N GLY A 347 -9.22 0.43 9.85
CA GLY A 347 -10.27 -0.03 10.76
C GLY A 347 -11.65 -0.14 10.10
N ASN A 348 -11.67 -0.16 8.77
CA ASN A 348 -12.88 -0.33 7.96
C ASN A 348 -12.61 -1.24 6.75
N PRO A 349 -12.22 -2.51 6.95
CA PRO A 349 -11.96 -3.41 5.84
C PRO A 349 -13.25 -3.73 5.04
N TRP A 350 -14.41 -3.56 5.66
CA TRP A 350 -15.71 -3.82 5.04
C TRP A 350 -16.01 -2.91 3.84
N ILE A 351 -15.33 -1.77 3.70
CA ILE A 351 -15.47 -0.88 2.54
C ILE A 351 -15.28 -1.64 1.22
N PHE A 352 -14.40 -2.64 1.19
CA PHE A 352 -14.15 -3.46 0.00
C PHE A 352 -15.29 -4.48 -0.25
N ARG A 353 -15.83 -5.11 0.81
CA ARG A 353 -17.03 -5.97 0.70
C ARG A 353 -18.22 -5.16 0.21
N GLN A 354 -18.45 -4.01 0.83
CA GLN A 354 -19.53 -3.10 0.44
C GLN A 354 -19.42 -2.65 -1.01
N ALA A 355 -18.21 -2.38 -1.50
CA ALA A 355 -18.00 -2.04 -2.90
C ALA A 355 -18.38 -3.19 -3.84
N ARG A 356 -18.02 -4.44 -3.50
CA ARG A 356 -18.44 -5.61 -4.27
C ARG A 356 -19.95 -5.86 -4.21
N GLU A 357 -20.57 -5.63 -3.06
CA GLU A 357 -22.03 -5.71 -2.92
C GLU A 357 -22.73 -4.72 -3.85
N MET A 358 -22.29 -3.45 -3.87
CA MET A 358 -22.85 -2.42 -4.74
C MET A 358 -22.61 -2.73 -6.23
N MET A 359 -21.43 -3.25 -6.59
CA MET A 359 -21.16 -3.70 -7.97
C MET A 359 -22.05 -4.86 -8.39
N ALA A 360 -22.49 -5.70 -7.45
CA ALA A 360 -23.44 -6.76 -7.67
C ALA A 360 -24.92 -6.32 -7.61
N GLY A 361 -25.19 -5.00 -7.56
CA GLY A 361 -26.52 -4.43 -7.48
C GLY A 361 -27.20 -4.59 -6.11
N ARG A 362 -26.45 -4.90 -5.07
CA ARG A 362 -26.96 -5.05 -3.70
C ARG A 362 -26.64 -3.79 -2.86
N LEU A 363 -27.45 -3.56 -1.84
CA LEU A 363 -27.16 -2.49 -0.87
C LEU A 363 -25.92 -2.86 -0.04
N PRO A 364 -25.05 -1.87 0.28
CA PRO A 364 -23.88 -2.12 1.09
C PRO A 364 -24.27 -2.46 2.53
N SER A 365 -23.81 -3.61 3.03
CA SER A 365 -24.12 -4.09 4.38
C SER A 365 -23.19 -3.48 5.43
N SER A 366 -23.74 -3.00 6.54
CA SER A 366 -22.97 -2.59 7.71
C SER A 366 -22.43 -3.82 8.46
N PRO A 367 -21.21 -3.76 9.02
CA PRO A 367 -20.68 -4.87 9.79
C PRO A 367 -21.49 -5.08 11.10
N THR A 368 -21.86 -6.30 11.38
CA THR A 368 -22.46 -6.70 12.68
C THR A 368 -21.40 -6.60 13.79
N ILE A 369 -21.83 -6.57 15.06
CA ILE A 369 -20.91 -6.58 16.21
C ILE A 369 -20.00 -7.81 16.19
N ALA A 370 -20.54 -8.98 15.84
CA ALA A 370 -19.78 -10.21 15.73
C ALA A 370 -18.72 -10.14 14.60
N GLU A 371 -19.05 -9.57 13.44
CA GLU A 371 -18.10 -9.37 12.37
C GLU A 371 -16.99 -8.36 12.74
N GLN A 372 -17.34 -7.30 13.49
CA GLN A 372 -16.36 -6.35 14.00
C GLN A 372 -15.38 -7.04 14.95
N ARG A 373 -15.89 -7.84 15.91
CA ARG A 373 -15.06 -8.65 16.83
C ARG A 373 -14.12 -9.58 16.06
N ALA A 374 -14.66 -10.34 15.12
CA ALA A 374 -13.90 -11.30 14.33
C ALA A 374 -12.77 -10.61 13.53
N ALA A 375 -13.05 -9.48 12.89
CA ALA A 375 -12.05 -8.73 12.13
C ALA A 375 -10.93 -8.16 13.03
N MET A 376 -11.28 -7.67 14.23
CA MET A 376 -10.32 -7.14 15.20
C MET A 376 -9.43 -8.23 15.79
N LEU A 377 -9.99 -9.40 16.14
CA LEU A 377 -9.22 -10.56 16.60
C LEU A 377 -8.28 -11.05 15.50
N MET A 378 -8.80 -11.26 14.30
CA MET A 378 -7.99 -11.69 13.15
C MET A 378 -6.82 -10.74 12.90
N HIS A 379 -7.06 -9.43 12.92
CA HIS A 379 -6.00 -8.45 12.70
C HIS A 379 -4.95 -8.52 13.79
N PHE A 380 -5.37 -8.66 15.07
CA PHE A 380 -4.46 -8.81 16.20
C PHE A 380 -3.62 -10.06 16.08
N ASP A 381 -4.24 -11.22 15.81
CA ASP A 381 -3.57 -12.52 15.78
C ASP A 381 -2.55 -12.58 14.62
N ILE A 382 -2.89 -12.06 13.43
CA ILE A 382 -1.94 -11.96 12.31
C ILE A 382 -0.77 -11.03 12.68
N SER A 383 -1.06 -9.86 13.27
CA SER A 383 0.00 -8.93 13.70
C SER A 383 0.91 -9.55 14.74
N LEU A 384 0.34 -10.32 15.69
CA LEU A 384 1.10 -11.03 16.71
C LEU A 384 2.00 -12.11 16.08
N ALA A 385 1.50 -12.87 15.12
CA ALA A 385 2.29 -13.88 14.41
C ALA A 385 3.53 -13.26 13.72
N VAL A 386 3.39 -12.07 13.11
CA VAL A 386 4.52 -11.35 12.50
C VAL A 386 5.54 -10.88 13.54
N THR A 387 5.09 -10.45 14.73
CA THR A 387 5.96 -9.82 15.76
C THR A 387 6.51 -10.81 16.79
N ARG A 388 6.00 -12.04 16.90
CA ARG A 388 6.43 -13.05 17.89
C ARG A 388 7.94 -13.34 17.89
N ARG A 389 8.61 -13.17 16.76
CA ARG A 389 10.07 -13.32 16.63
C ARG A 389 10.87 -12.28 17.42
N PHE A 390 10.24 -11.19 17.87
CA PHE A 390 10.89 -10.15 18.63
C PHE A 390 10.67 -10.34 20.13
N ARG A 391 11.67 -10.02 20.94
CA ARG A 391 11.50 -9.93 22.38
C ARG A 391 10.36 -8.92 22.69
N HIS A 392 9.38 -9.32 23.51
CA HIS A 392 8.18 -8.54 23.80
C HIS A 392 7.23 -8.34 22.60
N GLY A 393 7.17 -9.31 21.68
CA GLY A 393 6.32 -9.25 20.48
C GLY A 393 4.84 -8.97 20.82
N GLU A 394 4.28 -9.62 21.83
CA GLU A 394 2.89 -9.42 22.26
C GLU A 394 2.65 -7.98 22.76
N GLU A 395 3.51 -7.45 23.61
CA GLU A 395 3.39 -6.08 24.10
C GLU A 395 3.56 -5.05 22.98
N ALA A 396 4.53 -5.27 22.10
CA ALA A 396 4.74 -4.41 20.92
C ALA A 396 3.52 -4.44 20.00
N THR A 397 2.96 -5.62 19.72
CA THR A 397 1.74 -5.79 18.93
C THR A 397 0.55 -5.07 19.56
N SER A 398 0.34 -5.25 20.86
CA SER A 398 -0.77 -4.61 21.58
C SER A 398 -0.69 -3.08 21.48
N ARG A 399 0.50 -2.52 21.65
CA ARG A 399 0.71 -1.07 21.47
C ARG A 399 0.49 -0.60 20.03
N MET A 400 0.94 -1.38 19.06
CA MET A 400 0.74 -1.08 17.64
C MET A 400 -0.76 -1.12 17.27
N MET A 401 -1.48 -2.09 17.78
CA MET A 401 -2.90 -2.30 17.48
C MET A 401 -3.83 -1.21 18.04
N ARG A 402 -3.39 -0.37 18.99
CA ARG A 402 -4.18 0.79 19.48
C ARG A 402 -4.71 1.64 18.33
N LYS A 403 -3.84 1.99 17.38
CA LYS A 403 -4.20 2.83 16.22
C LYS A 403 -5.31 2.22 15.37
N PHE A 404 -5.32 0.90 15.25
CA PHE A 404 -6.38 0.17 14.54
C PHE A 404 -7.65 0.07 15.39
N GLY A 405 -7.54 -0.31 16.66
CA GLY A 405 -8.68 -0.42 17.57
C GLY A 405 -9.46 0.90 17.68
N ILE A 406 -8.76 2.03 17.79
CA ILE A 406 -9.34 3.36 17.77
C ILE A 406 -10.15 3.62 16.47
N LYS A 407 -9.72 3.09 15.34
CA LYS A 407 -10.42 3.25 14.06
C LYS A 407 -11.56 2.27 13.89
N PHE A 408 -11.40 1.02 14.31
CA PHE A 408 -12.49 0.04 14.34
C PHE A 408 -13.68 0.51 15.18
N ALA A 409 -13.43 1.18 16.30
CA ALA A 409 -14.46 1.66 17.21
C ALA A 409 -15.52 2.55 16.54
N GLN A 410 -15.21 3.19 15.42
CA GLN A 410 -16.17 4.06 14.69
C GLN A 410 -17.43 3.31 14.20
N HIS A 411 -17.38 1.98 14.08
CA HIS A 411 -18.49 1.15 13.62
C HIS A 411 -19.38 0.64 14.75
N HIS A 412 -18.95 0.85 16.01
CA HIS A 412 -19.68 0.38 17.18
C HIS A 412 -20.59 1.48 17.78
N PRO A 413 -21.82 1.17 18.25
CA PRO A 413 -22.68 2.16 18.88
C PRO A 413 -22.05 2.92 20.07
N LYS A 414 -21.16 2.25 20.83
CA LYS A 414 -20.37 2.83 21.93
C LYS A 414 -18.96 3.23 21.49
N GLY A 415 -18.79 3.68 20.27
CA GLY A 415 -17.47 3.92 19.67
C GLY A 415 -16.59 4.88 20.47
N ASP A 416 -17.13 5.93 21.07
CA ASP A 416 -16.36 6.89 21.86
C ASP A 416 -15.80 6.31 23.16
N GLU A 417 -16.56 5.43 23.82
CA GLU A 417 -16.09 4.71 25.01
C GLU A 417 -14.96 3.75 24.66
N ILE A 418 -15.16 2.97 23.61
CA ILE A 418 -14.16 2.00 23.12
C ILE A 418 -12.87 2.72 22.70
N ARG A 419 -12.97 3.84 21.99
CA ARG A 419 -11.80 4.65 21.61
C ARG A 419 -10.96 5.08 22.81
N LYS A 420 -11.60 5.54 23.88
CA LYS A 420 -10.91 5.92 25.11
C LYS A 420 -10.18 4.73 25.73
N ARG A 421 -10.82 3.56 25.79
CA ARG A 421 -10.22 2.33 26.34
C ARG A 421 -9.05 1.82 25.47
N MET A 422 -9.19 1.90 24.13
CA MET A 422 -8.15 1.46 23.20
C MET A 422 -6.85 2.29 23.27
N ILE A 423 -6.89 3.53 23.71
CA ILE A 423 -5.71 4.38 23.87
C ILE A 423 -4.72 3.78 24.89
N ASP A 424 -5.20 3.14 25.93
CA ASP A 424 -4.40 2.65 27.04
C ASP A 424 -4.02 1.16 26.94
N VAL A 425 -4.43 0.48 25.86
CA VAL A 425 -4.10 -0.94 25.64
C VAL A 425 -2.60 -1.15 25.59
N SER A 426 -2.07 -2.04 26.44
CA SER A 426 -0.65 -2.38 26.50
C SER A 426 -0.36 -3.88 26.50
N SER A 427 -1.40 -4.71 26.61
CA SER A 427 -1.31 -6.18 26.60
C SER A 427 -2.40 -6.81 25.75
N ALA A 428 -2.21 -8.06 25.33
CA ALA A 428 -3.23 -8.83 24.63
C ALA A 428 -4.46 -9.10 25.50
N GLU A 429 -4.26 -9.26 26.80
CA GLU A 429 -5.34 -9.40 27.77
C GLU A 429 -6.23 -8.14 27.79
N ALA A 430 -5.62 -6.95 27.87
CA ALA A 430 -6.36 -5.70 27.83
C ALA A 430 -7.12 -5.53 26.50
N TRP A 431 -6.50 -5.93 25.37
CA TRP A 431 -7.15 -5.93 24.07
C TRP A 431 -8.39 -6.85 24.04
N ARG A 432 -8.21 -8.12 24.44
CA ARG A 432 -9.29 -9.10 24.48
C ARG A 432 -10.39 -8.70 25.47
N GLY A 433 -10.01 -8.18 26.64
CA GLY A 433 -10.97 -7.69 27.63
C GLY A 433 -11.91 -6.61 27.08
N ILE A 434 -11.40 -5.68 26.28
CA ILE A 434 -12.25 -4.69 25.59
C ILE A 434 -13.18 -5.37 24.58
N LEU A 435 -12.68 -6.37 23.85
CA LEU A 435 -13.51 -7.10 22.88
C LEU A 435 -14.60 -7.92 23.58
N ASP A 436 -14.31 -8.53 24.71
CA ASP A 436 -15.30 -9.31 25.47
C ASP A 436 -16.35 -8.41 26.10
N GLU A 437 -15.96 -7.22 26.60
CA GLU A 437 -16.87 -6.26 27.23
C GLU A 437 -17.83 -5.59 26.23
N TYR A 438 -17.32 -5.18 25.06
CA TYR A 438 -18.10 -4.36 24.11
C TYR A 438 -18.60 -5.14 22.89
N TYR A 439 -17.92 -6.20 22.49
CA TYR A 439 -18.23 -6.99 21.29
C TYR A 439 -18.59 -8.46 21.65
N GLY A 440 -18.62 -8.80 22.92
CA GLY A 440 -19.16 -10.06 23.40
C GLY A 440 -20.67 -10.09 23.15
N ALA A 441 -21.18 -11.21 22.58
CA ALA A 441 -22.61 -11.43 22.41
C ALA A 441 -23.25 -11.83 23.73
#